data_10f68e12115122cdf7ca341d2f2202c7
#
_entry.id   10f68e12115122cdf7ca341d2f2202c7
#
_cell.length_a   1.000
_cell.length_b   1.000
_cell.length_c   1.000
_cell.angle_alpha   90.00
_cell.angle_beta   90.00
_cell.angle_gamma   90.00
#
_symmetry.space_group_name_H-M   'P 1'
#
loop_
_entity.id
_entity.type
_entity.pdbx_description
1 polymer ?
#
loop_
_entity_poly.entity_id
_entity_poly.type
_entity_poly.pdbx_seq_one_letter_code
_entity_poly.pdbx_strand_id
1 'polypeptide(L)'
;MKTLSLLLIPLVVAVVIACGGDDDSSSSSPSDSAGGGQPTATAVAVGEATAAPEPTATTAPDSSPEDEPVLPVTVTDFNGEEVTITDVSRIVSLNGELTEVVYALGLGDNIVGVDTSATYPPEAADKPSIGYQRSLSAEGIIALNPSVIIGTEAAGPPEVIEQIRSIGVPVVIIHDPVVLEDAAVKIRTVAAALGVPNRGEELAAKTEAEIEEALARAADAESEPRVMFLYLRGSTVQVIMGGGSGGDVMTQSAGAIDVGVELGIQGTKPITPEALVAGAPDYFLVLSAGLESVGGIDGLLQIPGIAETPAGQNRAVIALEDQYLLGHGPRIGQALKELVLAFHPELSQ
;
A
#
# COMPACT_ATOMS: atom_id res chain seq x y z
N MET A 1 32.09 4.25 -48.05
CA MET A 1 32.66 2.92 -48.24
C MET A 1 33.69 2.69 -47.14
N LYS A 2 33.31 1.99 -46.05
CA LYS A 2 34.21 1.28 -45.14
C LYS A 2 33.36 0.22 -44.47
N THR A 3 33.60 -1.00 -44.83
CA THR A 3 33.04 -2.24 -44.38
C THR A 3 33.46 -2.54 -42.96
N LEU A 4 32.49 -2.87 -42.09
CA LEU A 4 32.76 -3.36 -40.72
C LEU A 4 32.37 -4.83 -40.63
N SER A 5 33.35 -5.67 -40.38
CA SER A 5 33.26 -7.11 -40.25
C SER A 5 32.56 -7.52 -38.94
N LEU A 6 31.59 -8.43 -39.08
CA LEU A 6 30.94 -9.13 -38.00
C LEU A 6 31.82 -10.31 -37.57
N LEU A 7 32.17 -10.37 -36.28
CA LEU A 7 32.82 -11.53 -35.68
C LEU A 7 31.78 -12.29 -34.85
N LEU A 8 31.39 -13.48 -35.32
CA LEU A 8 30.57 -14.46 -34.59
C LEU A 8 31.49 -15.31 -33.72
N ILE A 9 31.18 -15.44 -32.45
CA ILE A 9 31.78 -16.39 -31.51
C ILE A 9 30.68 -17.38 -31.09
N PRO A 10 30.85 -18.69 -31.27
CA PRO A 10 29.89 -19.68 -30.83
C PRO A 10 30.13 -20.06 -29.35
N LEU A 11 29.04 -20.03 -28.56
CA LEU A 11 29.00 -20.51 -27.19
C LEU A 11 28.74 -22.03 -27.19
N VAL A 12 29.67 -22.79 -26.64
CA VAL A 12 29.54 -24.24 -26.44
C VAL A 12 28.90 -24.49 -25.07
N VAL A 13 27.72 -25.13 -25.08
CA VAL A 13 27.04 -25.62 -23.87
C VAL A 13 27.48 -27.05 -23.61
N ALA A 14 28.09 -27.28 -22.46
CA ALA A 14 28.41 -28.65 -21.97
C ALA A 14 27.32 -29.01 -20.91
N VAL A 15 26.54 -30.06 -21.25
CA VAL A 15 25.63 -30.73 -20.34
C VAL A 15 26.39 -31.86 -19.63
N VAL A 16 26.40 -31.84 -18.29
CA VAL A 16 26.84 -32.97 -17.51
C VAL A 16 25.63 -33.54 -16.74
N ILE A 17 25.24 -34.74 -17.13
CA ILE A 17 24.28 -35.62 -16.43
C ILE A 17 25.06 -36.52 -15.51
N ALA A 18 24.72 -36.56 -14.22
CA ALA A 18 25.16 -37.68 -13.32
C ALA A 18 23.92 -38.13 -12.52
N CYS A 19 23.59 -39.41 -12.75
CA CYS A 19 22.58 -40.20 -12.04
C CYS A 19 23.19 -40.93 -10.82
N GLY A 20 22.29 -41.27 -9.86
CA GLY A 20 22.41 -42.39 -8.94
C GLY A 20 22.72 -41.96 -7.51
N GLY A 21 22.04 -42.49 -6.50
CA GLY A 21 21.35 -43.70 -6.22
C GLY A 21 20.72 -43.65 -4.83
N ASP A 22 19.73 -44.47 -4.65
CA ASP A 22 18.93 -44.76 -3.47
C ASP A 22 19.78 -45.26 -2.28
N ASP A 23 19.30 -45.09 -1.04
CA ASP A 23 19.06 -46.20 -0.13
C ASP A 23 18.36 -45.78 1.19
N ASP A 24 17.46 -46.69 1.57
CA ASP A 24 16.56 -46.81 2.71
C ASP A 24 17.24 -46.84 4.10
N SER A 25 16.49 -46.50 5.11
CA SER A 25 15.99 -47.32 6.24
C SER A 25 15.88 -46.59 7.59
N SER A 26 14.68 -46.51 8.02
CA SER A 26 14.03 -47.09 9.22
C SER A 26 14.54 -46.78 10.64
N SER A 27 13.53 -46.28 11.39
CA SER A 27 13.11 -46.70 12.75
C SER A 27 13.97 -46.36 13.98
N SER A 28 13.43 -45.71 14.93
CA SER A 28 12.86 -46.17 16.19
C SER A 28 12.96 -45.14 17.31
N SER A 29 11.83 -44.85 17.91
CA SER A 29 11.77 -44.35 19.30
C SER A 29 12.13 -45.49 20.28
N PRO A 30 12.57 -45.21 21.51
CA PRO A 30 11.59 -45.12 22.59
C PRO A 30 11.86 -44.12 23.74
N SER A 31 10.77 -43.75 24.37
CA SER A 31 10.45 -43.40 25.74
C SER A 31 11.53 -43.52 26.84
N ASP A 32 11.64 -42.64 27.79
CA ASP A 32 11.04 -42.61 29.12
C ASP A 32 11.69 -41.62 30.10
N SER A 33 10.83 -41.07 30.95
CA SER A 33 10.91 -40.83 32.40
C SER A 33 11.56 -39.56 32.98
N ALA A 34 10.66 -38.72 33.50
CA ALA A 34 10.49 -38.32 34.89
C ALA A 34 11.44 -37.31 35.57
N GLY A 35 10.83 -36.28 36.14
CA GLY A 35 11.33 -35.47 37.26
C GLY A 35 10.83 -34.05 37.24
N GLY A 36 9.73 -33.68 37.74
CA GLY A 36 9.29 -33.21 39.01
C GLY A 36 9.77 -31.80 39.33
N GLY A 37 8.85 -30.82 39.29
CA GLY A 37 9.10 -29.49 39.78
C GLY A 37 7.91 -28.56 39.49
N GLN A 38 6.89 -28.59 40.36
CA GLN A 38 5.72 -27.73 40.31
C GLN A 38 6.01 -26.43 41.05
N PRO A 39 5.82 -25.27 40.43
CA PRO A 39 5.60 -24.06 41.21
C PRO A 39 4.09 -23.75 41.36
N THR A 40 3.72 -23.53 42.54
CA THR A 40 2.41 -23.17 43.11
C THR A 40 1.81 -21.95 42.39
N ALA A 41 0.66 -22.14 41.75
CA ALA A 41 -0.11 -21.03 41.22
C ALA A 41 -0.94 -20.40 42.34
N THR A 42 -0.71 -19.14 42.66
CA THR A 42 -1.56 -18.30 43.49
C THR A 42 -2.82 -17.95 42.68
N ALA A 43 -3.96 -18.45 43.11
CA ALA A 43 -5.27 -18.11 42.55
C ALA A 43 -5.61 -16.65 42.87
N VAL A 44 -5.73 -15.81 41.86
CA VAL A 44 -6.41 -14.51 41.96
C VAL A 44 -7.87 -14.73 41.62
N ALA A 45 -8.76 -14.28 42.52
CA ALA A 45 -10.19 -14.41 42.40
C ALA A 45 -10.73 -13.77 41.11
N VAL A 46 -11.49 -14.55 40.36
CA VAL A 46 -12.23 -14.11 39.18
C VAL A 46 -13.49 -13.40 39.68
N GLY A 47 -13.59 -12.10 39.42
CA GLY A 47 -14.81 -11.34 39.56
C GLY A 47 -15.84 -11.79 38.52
N GLU A 48 -17.10 -11.84 38.95
CA GLU A 48 -18.26 -12.20 38.15
C GLU A 48 -18.33 -11.47 36.82
N ALA A 49 -18.37 -12.23 35.73
CA ALA A 49 -18.58 -11.73 34.38
C ALA A 49 -20.03 -11.19 34.28
N THR A 50 -20.16 -9.86 34.19
CA THR A 50 -21.38 -9.21 33.75
C THR A 50 -21.59 -9.54 32.27
N ALA A 51 -22.77 -10.13 31.96
CA ALA A 51 -23.15 -10.48 30.59
C ALA A 51 -23.05 -9.26 29.66
N ALA A 52 -22.33 -9.43 28.55
CA ALA A 52 -22.27 -8.43 27.46
C ALA A 52 -23.70 -8.28 26.87
N PRO A 53 -24.13 -7.04 26.53
CA PRO A 53 -25.40 -6.84 25.85
C PRO A 53 -25.33 -7.52 24.46
N GLU A 54 -26.44 -8.19 24.09
CA GLU A 54 -26.65 -8.76 22.77
C GLU A 54 -26.46 -7.65 21.69
N PRO A 55 -25.82 -7.96 20.56
CA PRO A 55 -25.68 -6.99 19.47
C PRO A 55 -27.11 -6.67 18.96
N THR A 56 -27.51 -5.44 19.16
CA THR A 56 -28.70 -4.88 18.52
C THR A 56 -28.48 -4.92 17.02
N ALA A 57 -29.33 -5.64 16.29
CA ALA A 57 -29.32 -5.66 14.85
C ALA A 57 -29.41 -4.21 14.34
N THR A 58 -28.32 -3.68 13.83
CA THR A 58 -28.30 -2.40 13.11
C THR A 58 -29.07 -2.64 11.82
N THR A 59 -30.30 -2.15 11.74
CA THR A 59 -31.03 -2.04 10.48
C THR A 59 -30.16 -1.22 9.54
N ALA A 60 -29.88 -1.79 8.34
CA ALA A 60 -29.25 -1.06 7.26
C ALA A 60 -29.96 0.29 7.08
N PRO A 61 -29.24 1.41 6.91
CA PRO A 61 -29.86 2.67 6.66
C PRO A 61 -30.72 2.57 5.40
N ASP A 62 -31.96 3.05 5.51
CA ASP A 62 -32.91 3.18 4.40
C ASP A 62 -32.28 4.16 3.38
N SER A 63 -31.81 3.66 2.24
CA SER A 63 -31.15 4.46 1.23
C SER A 63 -32.14 5.50 0.69
N SER A 64 -31.86 6.78 0.94
CA SER A 64 -32.60 7.87 0.32
C SER A 64 -32.43 7.83 -1.21
N PRO A 65 -33.40 8.31 -2.02
CA PRO A 65 -33.26 8.38 -3.48
C PRO A 65 -32.07 9.23 -3.96
N GLU A 66 -31.47 10.03 -3.08
CA GLU A 66 -30.25 10.81 -3.33
C GLU A 66 -28.96 9.96 -3.25
N ASP A 67 -29.09 8.68 -2.82
CA ASP A 67 -27.96 7.79 -2.60
C ASP A 67 -27.69 6.82 -3.77
N GLU A 68 -28.54 6.78 -4.80
CA GLU A 68 -28.30 5.91 -5.97
C GLU A 68 -27.44 6.60 -7.03
N PRO A 69 -26.52 5.85 -7.71
CA PRO A 69 -25.74 6.41 -8.81
C PRO A 69 -26.62 7.00 -9.93
N VAL A 70 -26.33 8.23 -10.34
CA VAL A 70 -27.02 8.88 -11.44
C VAL A 70 -26.30 8.57 -12.74
N LEU A 71 -26.90 7.73 -13.57
CA LEU A 71 -26.36 7.24 -14.83
C LEU A 71 -27.31 7.53 -16.01
N PRO A 72 -26.82 7.65 -17.27
CA PRO A 72 -25.40 7.56 -17.66
C PRO A 72 -24.61 8.80 -17.29
N VAL A 73 -23.30 8.62 -17.07
CA VAL A 73 -22.33 9.73 -16.96
C VAL A 73 -21.29 9.61 -18.07
N THR A 74 -20.76 10.75 -18.52
CA THR A 74 -19.60 10.79 -19.40
C THR A 74 -18.51 11.61 -18.70
N VAL A 75 -17.31 11.02 -18.59
CA VAL A 75 -16.14 11.68 -18.01
C VAL A 75 -14.99 11.67 -19.01
N THR A 76 -14.13 12.67 -18.94
CA THR A 76 -12.85 12.66 -19.67
C THR A 76 -11.80 12.04 -18.76
N ASP A 77 -11.16 10.96 -19.19
CA ASP A 77 -10.13 10.27 -18.43
C ASP A 77 -8.77 11.00 -18.52
N PHE A 78 -7.76 10.51 -17.79
CA PHE A 78 -6.41 11.07 -17.82
C PHE A 78 -5.78 11.10 -19.23
N ASN A 79 -6.13 10.15 -20.08
CA ASN A 79 -5.63 10.09 -21.47
C ASN A 79 -6.36 11.06 -22.42
N GLY A 80 -7.36 11.78 -21.91
CA GLY A 80 -8.19 12.69 -22.70
C GLY A 80 -9.31 11.99 -23.48
N GLU A 81 -9.62 10.73 -23.13
CA GLU A 81 -10.70 9.98 -23.76
C GLU A 81 -12.03 10.23 -23.05
N GLU A 82 -13.10 10.41 -23.83
CA GLU A 82 -14.46 10.48 -23.28
C GLU A 82 -14.98 9.07 -23.04
N VAL A 83 -15.22 8.72 -21.78
CA VAL A 83 -15.73 7.42 -21.34
C VAL A 83 -17.15 7.58 -20.82
N THR A 84 -18.11 6.90 -21.44
CA THR A 84 -19.51 6.88 -20.99
C THR A 84 -19.76 5.63 -20.17
N ILE A 85 -20.20 5.83 -18.92
CA ILE A 85 -20.55 4.77 -17.97
C ILE A 85 -22.07 4.71 -17.84
N THR A 86 -22.64 3.55 -18.09
CA THR A 86 -24.08 3.29 -18.05
C THR A 86 -24.49 2.34 -16.94
N ASP A 87 -23.52 1.65 -16.33
CA ASP A 87 -23.72 0.66 -15.28
C ASP A 87 -22.50 0.60 -14.36
N VAL A 88 -22.72 0.65 -13.06
CA VAL A 88 -21.70 0.52 -12.01
C VAL A 88 -21.96 -0.66 -11.08
N SER A 89 -22.78 -1.62 -11.50
CA SER A 89 -23.12 -2.80 -10.69
C SER A 89 -21.96 -3.79 -10.55
N ARG A 90 -20.97 -3.72 -11.44
CA ARG A 90 -19.80 -4.63 -11.46
C ARG A 90 -18.50 -3.87 -11.72
N ILE A 91 -17.94 -3.33 -10.65
CA ILE A 91 -16.74 -2.50 -10.70
C ILE A 91 -15.50 -3.39 -10.56
N VAL A 92 -14.53 -3.23 -11.45
CA VAL A 92 -13.16 -3.73 -11.23
C VAL A 92 -12.26 -2.54 -10.94
N SER A 93 -11.57 -2.60 -9.80
CA SER A 93 -10.59 -1.61 -9.39
C SER A 93 -9.17 -2.13 -9.61
N LEU A 94 -8.38 -1.39 -10.39
CA LEU A 94 -7.02 -1.79 -10.76
C LEU A 94 -5.97 -1.35 -9.74
N ASN A 95 -6.37 -0.63 -8.67
CA ASN A 95 -5.47 -0.06 -7.66
C ASN A 95 -6.12 -0.12 -6.28
N GLY A 96 -5.31 -0.34 -5.24
CA GLY A 96 -5.80 -0.42 -3.85
C GLY A 96 -6.42 0.87 -3.34
N GLU A 97 -5.81 2.01 -3.62
CA GLU A 97 -6.33 3.33 -3.22
C GLU A 97 -7.67 3.66 -3.89
N LEU A 98 -7.86 3.27 -5.16
CA LEU A 98 -9.16 3.42 -5.83
C LEU A 98 -10.20 2.48 -5.25
N THR A 99 -9.81 1.26 -4.87
CA THR A 99 -10.67 0.33 -4.14
C THR A 99 -11.18 0.97 -2.84
N GLU A 100 -10.30 1.58 -2.06
CA GLU A 100 -10.67 2.30 -0.83
C GLU A 100 -11.65 3.43 -1.11
N VAL A 101 -11.41 4.24 -2.14
CA VAL A 101 -12.34 5.31 -2.55
C VAL A 101 -13.72 4.74 -2.88
N VAL A 102 -13.81 3.66 -3.67
CA VAL A 102 -15.10 3.04 -4.03
C VAL A 102 -15.85 2.54 -2.79
N TYR A 103 -15.15 1.92 -1.84
CA TYR A 103 -15.74 1.51 -0.56
C TYR A 103 -16.23 2.72 0.25
N ALA A 104 -15.41 3.77 0.35
CA ALA A 104 -15.76 4.98 1.08
C ALA A 104 -16.95 5.74 0.46
N LEU A 105 -17.12 5.60 -0.86
CA LEU A 105 -18.30 6.12 -1.58
C LEU A 105 -19.55 5.23 -1.42
N GLY A 106 -19.50 4.13 -0.66
CA GLY A 106 -20.60 3.22 -0.42
C GLY A 106 -20.93 2.29 -1.60
N LEU A 107 -19.98 2.07 -2.52
CA LEU A 107 -20.12 1.18 -3.68
C LEU A 107 -19.25 -0.09 -3.57
N GLY A 108 -18.76 -0.42 -2.39
CA GLY A 108 -17.90 -1.58 -2.15
C GLY A 108 -18.55 -2.92 -2.51
N ASP A 109 -19.85 -3.06 -2.34
CA ASP A 109 -20.59 -4.27 -2.72
C ASP A 109 -20.58 -4.50 -4.24
N ASN A 110 -20.46 -3.45 -5.03
CA ASN A 110 -20.39 -3.50 -6.49
C ASN A 110 -19.00 -3.94 -7.00
N ILE A 111 -17.98 -3.99 -6.15
CA ILE A 111 -16.64 -4.43 -6.54
C ILE A 111 -16.64 -5.93 -6.76
N VAL A 112 -16.23 -6.34 -7.96
CA VAL A 112 -16.13 -7.74 -8.38
C VAL A 112 -14.69 -8.21 -8.61
N GLY A 113 -13.72 -7.31 -8.55
CA GLY A 113 -12.31 -7.63 -8.66
C GLY A 113 -11.41 -6.48 -8.24
N VAL A 114 -10.29 -6.82 -7.58
CA VAL A 114 -9.31 -5.87 -7.04
C VAL A 114 -7.89 -6.30 -7.35
N ASP A 115 -6.96 -5.37 -7.41
CA ASP A 115 -5.54 -5.69 -7.52
C ASP A 115 -4.95 -6.13 -6.17
N THR A 116 -3.71 -6.61 -6.18
CA THR A 116 -3.03 -7.14 -4.99
C THR A 116 -2.70 -6.08 -3.94
N SER A 117 -2.77 -4.79 -4.27
CA SER A 117 -2.52 -3.69 -3.32
C SER A 117 -3.77 -3.27 -2.53
N ALA A 118 -4.93 -3.84 -2.83
CA ALA A 118 -6.19 -3.54 -2.15
C ALA A 118 -6.26 -4.25 -0.79
N THR A 119 -5.65 -3.65 0.22
CA THR A 119 -5.56 -4.16 1.59
C THR A 119 -6.60 -3.54 2.52
N TYR A 120 -7.24 -2.47 2.09
CA TYR A 120 -8.26 -1.77 2.87
C TYR A 120 -9.49 -1.36 2.02
N PRO A 121 -10.71 -1.42 2.60
CA PRO A 121 -11.02 -1.99 3.92
C PRO A 121 -10.78 -3.52 3.93
N PRO A 122 -10.82 -4.17 5.12
CA PRO A 122 -10.54 -5.63 5.20
C PRO A 122 -11.36 -6.48 4.25
N GLU A 123 -12.60 -6.09 3.96
CA GLU A 123 -13.53 -6.76 3.04
C GLU A 123 -13.03 -6.75 1.58
N ALA A 124 -12.14 -5.82 1.23
CA ALA A 124 -11.53 -5.80 -0.09
C ALA A 124 -10.65 -7.04 -0.35
N ALA A 125 -10.02 -7.58 0.70
CA ALA A 125 -9.19 -8.78 0.60
C ALA A 125 -9.99 -10.05 0.25
N ASP A 126 -11.31 -10.05 0.48
CA ASP A 126 -12.20 -11.16 0.14
C ASP A 126 -12.66 -11.13 -1.33
N LYS A 127 -12.38 -10.04 -2.05
CA LYS A 127 -12.73 -9.90 -3.47
C LYS A 127 -11.76 -10.69 -4.36
N PRO A 128 -12.22 -11.19 -5.53
CA PRO A 128 -11.34 -11.83 -6.50
C PRO A 128 -10.15 -10.95 -6.89
N SER A 129 -8.93 -11.48 -6.78
CA SER A 129 -7.73 -10.76 -7.18
C SER A 129 -7.52 -10.82 -8.69
N ILE A 130 -7.23 -9.67 -9.32
CA ILE A 130 -6.85 -9.55 -10.73
C ILE A 130 -5.32 -9.55 -10.94
N GLY A 131 -4.55 -9.76 -9.86
CA GLY A 131 -3.09 -9.68 -9.88
C GLY A 131 -2.58 -8.26 -9.63
N TYR A 132 -1.31 -8.02 -9.97
CA TYR A 132 -0.66 -6.73 -9.73
C TYR A 132 -0.94 -5.75 -10.86
N GLN A 133 -1.29 -4.51 -10.52
CA GLN A 133 -1.72 -3.47 -11.46
C GLN A 133 -0.79 -3.22 -12.65
N ARG A 134 0.52 -3.46 -12.51
CA ARG A 134 1.52 -3.29 -13.59
C ARG A 134 1.74 -4.56 -14.42
N SER A 135 1.03 -5.65 -14.11
CA SER A 135 1.16 -6.96 -14.76
C SER A 135 -0.21 -7.63 -14.89
N LEU A 136 -1.17 -6.88 -15.43
CA LEU A 136 -2.56 -7.30 -15.57
C LEU A 136 -2.72 -8.34 -16.68
N SER A 137 -3.81 -9.14 -16.58
CA SER A 137 -4.28 -10.05 -17.63
C SER A 137 -5.69 -9.65 -18.05
N ALA A 138 -5.86 -9.34 -19.34
CA ALA A 138 -7.18 -9.02 -19.88
C ALA A 138 -8.18 -10.16 -19.69
N GLU A 139 -7.77 -11.43 -19.89
CA GLU A 139 -8.61 -12.60 -19.72
C GLU A 139 -9.17 -12.71 -18.30
N GLY A 140 -8.29 -12.54 -17.27
CA GLY A 140 -8.71 -12.60 -15.87
C GLY A 140 -9.70 -11.50 -15.50
N ILE A 141 -9.50 -10.28 -16.01
CA ILE A 141 -10.40 -9.14 -15.78
C ILE A 141 -11.74 -9.33 -16.49
N ILE A 142 -11.72 -9.71 -17.78
CA ILE A 142 -12.92 -9.93 -18.60
C ILE A 142 -13.79 -11.05 -18.04
N ALA A 143 -13.17 -12.10 -17.47
CA ALA A 143 -13.90 -13.22 -16.86
C ALA A 143 -14.76 -12.78 -15.67
N LEU A 144 -14.45 -11.66 -15.03
CA LEU A 144 -15.27 -11.06 -13.98
C LEU A 144 -16.50 -10.32 -14.52
N ASN A 145 -16.66 -10.23 -15.83
CA ASN A 145 -17.76 -9.53 -16.50
C ASN A 145 -18.01 -8.11 -15.94
N PRO A 146 -16.99 -7.22 -15.94
CA PRO A 146 -17.12 -5.88 -15.39
C PRO A 146 -18.04 -5.01 -16.23
N SER A 147 -18.82 -4.14 -15.55
CA SER A 147 -19.59 -3.07 -16.20
C SER A 147 -18.78 -1.78 -16.33
N VAL A 148 -17.79 -1.59 -15.47
CA VAL A 148 -16.84 -0.49 -15.51
C VAL A 148 -15.52 -0.90 -14.83
N ILE A 149 -14.42 -0.36 -15.34
CA ILE A 149 -13.10 -0.54 -14.75
C ILE A 149 -12.52 0.85 -14.41
N ILE A 150 -11.95 0.98 -13.22
CA ILE A 150 -11.22 2.18 -12.81
C ILE A 150 -9.76 1.80 -12.51
N GLY A 151 -8.84 2.65 -12.94
CA GLY A 151 -7.41 2.45 -12.72
C GLY A 151 -6.67 3.78 -12.78
N THR A 152 -5.38 3.78 -12.42
CA THR A 152 -4.50 4.92 -12.61
C THR A 152 -3.61 4.73 -13.84
N GLU A 153 -2.84 5.73 -14.22
CA GLU A 153 -1.87 5.65 -15.31
C GLU A 153 -0.76 4.61 -15.07
N ALA A 154 -0.65 4.10 -13.83
CA ALA A 154 0.26 3.01 -13.51
C ALA A 154 -0.26 1.63 -13.96
N ALA A 155 -1.56 1.51 -14.29
CA ALA A 155 -2.17 0.25 -14.70
C ALA A 155 -1.66 -0.20 -16.08
N GLY A 156 -1.28 -1.46 -16.18
CA GLY A 156 -0.74 -1.97 -17.45
C GLY A 156 -0.45 -3.47 -17.45
N PRO A 157 0.09 -3.98 -18.54
CA PRO A 157 0.61 -3.22 -19.71
C PRO A 157 -0.49 -2.49 -20.50
N PRO A 158 -0.16 -1.41 -21.22
CA PRO A 158 -1.14 -0.63 -22.01
C PRO A 158 -1.96 -1.48 -22.97
N GLU A 159 -1.37 -2.50 -23.57
CA GLU A 159 -2.03 -3.41 -24.50
C GLU A 159 -3.21 -4.16 -23.86
N VAL A 160 -3.13 -4.41 -22.54
CA VAL A 160 -4.22 -5.06 -21.79
C VAL A 160 -5.39 -4.10 -21.65
N ILE A 161 -5.15 -2.84 -21.35
CA ILE A 161 -6.18 -1.79 -21.25
C ILE A 161 -6.87 -1.61 -22.61
N GLU A 162 -6.09 -1.51 -23.70
CA GLU A 162 -6.60 -1.40 -25.06
C GLU A 162 -7.45 -2.63 -25.45
N GLN A 163 -7.02 -3.84 -25.12
CA GLN A 163 -7.77 -5.06 -25.36
C GLN A 163 -9.12 -5.04 -24.67
N ILE A 164 -9.19 -4.60 -23.42
CA ILE A 164 -10.42 -4.51 -22.64
C ILE A 164 -11.36 -3.45 -23.25
N ARG A 165 -10.83 -2.27 -23.61
CA ARG A 165 -11.61 -1.23 -24.28
C ARG A 165 -12.18 -1.70 -25.62
N SER A 166 -11.42 -2.49 -26.39
CA SER A 166 -11.83 -2.98 -27.71
C SER A 166 -13.07 -3.88 -27.70
N ILE A 167 -13.40 -4.49 -26.57
CA ILE A 167 -14.62 -5.29 -26.39
C ILE A 167 -15.78 -4.50 -25.79
N GLY A 168 -15.63 -3.17 -25.65
CA GLY A 168 -16.68 -2.26 -25.24
C GLY A 168 -16.84 -2.09 -23.72
N VAL A 169 -15.90 -2.56 -22.90
CA VAL A 169 -15.91 -2.31 -21.44
C VAL A 169 -15.36 -0.90 -21.18
N PRO A 170 -16.12 -0.02 -20.49
CA PRO A 170 -15.64 1.30 -20.09
C PRO A 170 -14.43 1.17 -19.14
N VAL A 171 -13.31 1.82 -19.48
CA VAL A 171 -12.12 1.90 -18.63
C VAL A 171 -11.78 3.36 -18.41
N VAL A 172 -11.86 3.81 -17.16
CA VAL A 172 -11.53 5.18 -16.75
C VAL A 172 -10.16 5.17 -16.10
N ILE A 173 -9.20 5.86 -16.72
CA ILE A 173 -7.87 6.08 -16.16
C ILE A 173 -7.88 7.41 -15.41
N ILE A 174 -7.54 7.36 -14.13
CA ILE A 174 -7.55 8.49 -13.21
C ILE A 174 -6.12 8.93 -12.97
N HIS A 175 -5.87 10.23 -12.99
CA HIS A 175 -4.56 10.77 -12.65
C HIS A 175 -4.26 10.53 -11.16
N ASP A 176 -3.05 10.08 -10.89
CA ASP A 176 -2.59 9.73 -9.54
C ASP A 176 -1.24 10.41 -9.24
N PRO A 177 -1.21 11.73 -9.15
CA PRO A 177 -0.02 12.44 -8.74
C PRO A 177 0.27 12.21 -7.26
N VAL A 178 1.54 12.33 -6.90
CA VAL A 178 2.05 11.99 -5.58
C VAL A 178 2.15 13.27 -4.72
N VAL A 179 1.00 13.95 -4.53
CA VAL A 179 0.89 15.14 -3.68
C VAL A 179 -0.38 15.07 -2.84
N LEU A 180 -0.39 15.71 -1.67
CA LEU A 180 -1.50 15.58 -0.70
C LEU A 180 -2.83 16.09 -1.25
N GLU A 181 -2.79 17.23 -1.95
CA GLU A 181 -3.96 17.93 -2.48
C GLU A 181 -4.72 17.08 -3.51
N ASP A 182 -4.04 16.18 -4.18
CA ASP A 182 -4.64 15.35 -5.21
C ASP A 182 -5.49 14.20 -4.68
N ALA A 183 -5.39 13.86 -3.39
CA ALA A 183 -6.29 12.88 -2.78
C ALA A 183 -7.76 13.25 -2.95
N ALA A 184 -8.11 14.52 -2.70
CA ALA A 184 -9.46 15.02 -2.89
C ALA A 184 -9.86 15.08 -4.36
N VAL A 185 -8.96 15.45 -5.26
CA VAL A 185 -9.20 15.45 -6.71
C VAL A 185 -9.48 14.03 -7.22
N LYS A 186 -8.68 13.04 -6.78
CA LYS A 186 -8.89 11.62 -7.07
C LYS A 186 -10.28 11.16 -6.61
N ILE A 187 -10.66 11.46 -5.37
CA ILE A 187 -11.96 11.13 -4.80
C ILE A 187 -13.10 11.71 -5.65
N ARG A 188 -13.05 12.99 -5.98
CA ARG A 188 -14.06 13.66 -6.83
C ARG A 188 -14.15 13.04 -8.22
N THR A 189 -13.01 12.69 -8.81
CA THR A 189 -12.95 12.08 -10.15
C THR A 189 -13.55 10.68 -10.16
N VAL A 190 -13.24 9.85 -9.18
CA VAL A 190 -13.83 8.50 -9.02
C VAL A 190 -15.33 8.61 -8.81
N ALA A 191 -15.78 9.51 -7.92
CA ALA A 191 -17.18 9.70 -7.61
C ALA A 191 -17.99 10.19 -8.83
N ALA A 192 -17.42 11.10 -9.62
CA ALA A 192 -18.02 11.56 -10.87
C ALA A 192 -18.16 10.41 -11.87
N ALA A 193 -17.11 9.60 -12.06
CA ALA A 193 -17.13 8.45 -12.96
C ALA A 193 -18.16 7.39 -12.53
N LEU A 194 -18.39 7.24 -11.23
CA LEU A 194 -19.34 6.25 -10.68
C LEU A 194 -20.75 6.81 -10.47
N GLY A 195 -21.01 8.07 -10.88
CA GLY A 195 -22.33 8.69 -10.82
C GLY A 195 -22.79 9.12 -9.41
N VAL A 196 -21.86 9.32 -8.48
CA VAL A 196 -22.13 9.71 -7.07
C VAL A 196 -21.36 11.00 -6.67
N PRO A 197 -21.45 12.09 -7.44
CA PRO A 197 -20.61 13.28 -7.23
C PRO A 197 -20.83 13.94 -5.86
N ASN A 198 -22.03 13.91 -5.29
CA ASN A 198 -22.31 14.50 -3.98
C ASN A 198 -21.57 13.77 -2.85
N ARG A 199 -21.58 12.42 -2.87
CA ARG A 199 -20.79 11.61 -1.93
C ARG A 199 -19.30 11.87 -2.10
N GLY A 200 -18.86 12.07 -3.35
CA GLY A 200 -17.47 12.44 -3.66
C GLY A 200 -17.07 13.75 -3.04
N GLU A 201 -17.93 14.79 -3.12
CA GLU A 201 -17.66 16.08 -2.51
C GLU A 201 -17.58 16.02 -0.99
N GLU A 202 -18.51 15.30 -0.35
CA GLU A 202 -18.50 15.10 1.12
C GLU A 202 -17.23 14.38 1.58
N LEU A 203 -16.84 13.31 0.88
CA LEU A 203 -15.63 12.56 1.20
C LEU A 203 -14.37 13.37 0.95
N ALA A 204 -14.31 14.10 -0.16
CA ALA A 204 -13.18 14.96 -0.51
C ALA A 204 -13.00 16.08 0.52
N ALA A 205 -14.09 16.79 0.87
CA ALA A 205 -14.05 17.85 1.87
C ALA A 205 -13.60 17.33 3.25
N LYS A 206 -14.04 16.13 3.64
CA LYS A 206 -13.56 15.48 4.87
C LYS A 206 -12.06 15.20 4.80
N THR A 207 -11.59 14.64 3.69
CA THR A 207 -10.17 14.31 3.49
C THR A 207 -9.31 15.58 3.51
N GLU A 208 -9.74 16.65 2.84
CA GLU A 208 -9.08 17.96 2.87
C GLU A 208 -8.97 18.52 4.29
N ALA A 209 -10.06 18.47 5.06
CA ALA A 209 -10.07 18.95 6.45
C ALA A 209 -9.13 18.15 7.35
N GLU A 210 -9.05 16.82 7.19
CA GLU A 210 -8.13 15.96 7.93
C GLU A 210 -6.66 16.26 7.57
N ILE A 211 -6.36 16.54 6.30
CA ILE A 211 -5.04 16.98 5.84
C ILE A 211 -4.68 18.34 6.46
N GLU A 212 -5.58 19.34 6.37
CA GLU A 212 -5.36 20.66 6.94
C GLU A 212 -5.12 20.61 8.44
N GLU A 213 -5.87 19.79 9.18
CA GLU A 213 -5.66 19.59 10.63
C GLU A 213 -4.27 19.03 10.91
N ALA A 214 -3.83 18.03 10.13
CA ALA A 214 -2.52 17.41 10.32
C ALA A 214 -1.37 18.38 9.99
N LEU A 215 -1.50 19.15 8.89
CA LEU A 215 -0.51 20.17 8.50
C LEU A 215 -0.42 21.29 9.52
N ALA A 216 -1.56 21.77 10.03
CA ALA A 216 -1.59 22.80 11.09
C ALA A 216 -0.87 22.29 12.35
N ARG A 217 -1.08 21.01 12.71
CA ARG A 217 -0.40 20.38 13.84
C ARG A 217 1.10 20.23 13.62
N ALA A 218 1.54 19.87 12.42
CA ALA A 218 2.94 19.79 12.05
C ALA A 218 3.64 21.15 12.16
N ALA A 219 2.93 22.26 11.85
CA ALA A 219 3.46 23.61 11.95
C ALA A 219 3.73 24.05 13.40
N ASP A 220 3.15 23.40 14.39
CA ASP A 220 3.40 23.66 15.84
C ASP A 220 4.63 22.90 16.36
N ALA A 221 5.29 22.08 15.54
CA ALA A 221 6.46 21.31 15.93
C ALA A 221 7.66 22.22 16.23
N GLU A 222 8.38 21.92 17.33
CA GLU A 222 9.57 22.70 17.76
C GLU A 222 10.87 22.20 17.13
N SER A 223 10.86 21.04 16.46
CA SER A 223 12.04 20.39 15.88
C SER A 223 11.72 19.79 14.51
N GLU A 224 12.75 19.55 13.71
CA GLU A 224 12.66 18.88 12.41
C GLU A 224 13.51 17.60 12.46
N PRO A 225 12.95 16.47 12.96
CA PRO A 225 13.70 15.22 13.06
C PRO A 225 14.06 14.69 11.65
N ARG A 226 15.20 14.01 11.60
CA ARG A 226 15.75 13.44 10.38
C ARG A 226 15.14 12.05 10.16
N VAL A 227 14.39 11.86 9.11
CA VAL A 227 13.70 10.62 8.80
C VAL A 227 14.23 10.01 7.50
N MET A 228 14.61 8.75 7.55
CA MET A 228 14.98 8.00 6.35
C MET A 228 13.92 6.94 6.05
N PHE A 229 13.25 7.09 4.93
CA PHE A 229 12.27 6.11 4.49
C PHE A 229 12.96 4.94 3.77
N LEU A 230 12.78 3.72 4.30
CA LEU A 230 13.32 2.49 3.75
C LEU A 230 12.20 1.63 3.15
N TYR A 231 12.32 1.28 1.88
CA TYR A 231 11.44 0.33 1.24
C TYR A 231 12.11 -1.05 1.22
N LEU A 232 11.43 -2.02 1.84
CA LEU A 232 11.98 -3.35 2.08
C LEU A 232 11.05 -4.43 1.52
N ARG A 233 11.64 -5.46 0.87
CA ARG A 233 10.94 -6.71 0.50
C ARG A 233 11.95 -7.85 0.65
N GLY A 234 12.06 -8.39 1.86
CA GLY A 234 13.05 -9.40 2.23
C GLY A 234 14.48 -8.93 1.96
N SER A 235 15.34 -9.87 1.56
CA SER A 235 16.73 -9.57 1.17
C SER A 235 16.86 -9.10 -0.29
N THR A 236 15.79 -9.17 -1.07
CA THR A 236 15.83 -8.91 -2.53
C THR A 236 15.73 -7.42 -2.84
N VAL A 237 14.91 -6.69 -2.09
CA VAL A 237 14.72 -5.25 -2.26
C VAL A 237 14.97 -4.56 -0.93
N GLN A 238 16.01 -3.76 -0.88
CA GLN A 238 16.38 -2.95 0.28
C GLN A 238 16.89 -1.61 -0.24
N VAL A 239 16.01 -0.61 -0.25
CA VAL A 239 16.31 0.70 -0.85
C VAL A 239 15.90 1.85 0.08
N ILE A 240 16.62 2.98 -0.07
CA ILE A 240 16.26 4.27 0.49
C ILE A 240 15.32 4.93 -0.52
N MET A 241 14.19 5.41 -0.05
CA MET A 241 13.27 6.24 -0.82
C MET A 241 13.74 7.69 -0.77
N GLY A 242 13.54 8.42 -1.85
CA GLY A 242 13.90 9.84 -1.95
C GLY A 242 12.85 10.63 -2.72
N GLY A 243 13.20 11.75 -3.31
CA GLY A 243 12.29 12.66 -3.98
C GLY A 243 11.45 12.01 -5.07
N GLY A 244 10.15 12.31 -5.08
CA GLY A 244 9.18 11.76 -6.03
C GLY A 244 8.77 10.32 -5.75
N SER A 245 9.02 9.82 -4.55
CA SER A 245 8.63 8.45 -4.15
C SER A 245 7.28 8.37 -3.42
N GLY A 246 6.69 9.51 -3.09
CA GLY A 246 5.47 9.64 -2.29
C GLY A 246 5.73 9.70 -0.78
N GLY A 247 6.69 8.94 -0.29
CA GLY A 247 7.09 9.00 1.12
C GLY A 247 7.76 10.31 1.49
N ASP A 248 8.43 10.98 0.54
CA ASP A 248 9.04 12.30 0.71
C ASP A 248 7.98 13.37 1.01
N VAL A 249 6.85 13.35 0.29
CA VAL A 249 5.73 14.26 0.55
C VAL A 249 5.19 14.05 1.95
N MET A 250 4.95 12.81 2.36
CA MET A 250 4.43 12.49 3.69
C MET A 250 5.40 12.88 4.80
N THR A 251 6.69 12.57 4.64
CA THR A 251 7.73 12.90 5.62
C THR A 251 7.88 14.41 5.82
N GLN A 252 7.96 15.18 4.72
CA GLN A 252 8.11 16.63 4.78
C GLN A 252 6.86 17.32 5.30
N SER A 253 5.68 16.88 4.88
CA SER A 253 4.40 17.40 5.36
C SER A 253 4.16 17.12 6.83
N ALA A 254 4.78 16.07 7.38
CA ALA A 254 4.77 15.79 8.81
C ALA A 254 5.79 16.61 9.63
N GLY A 255 6.46 17.61 9.03
CA GLY A 255 7.41 18.50 9.71
C GLY A 255 8.78 17.87 9.95
N ALA A 256 9.20 16.91 9.12
CA ALA A 256 10.49 16.24 9.24
C ALA A 256 11.39 16.48 8.02
N ILE A 257 12.69 16.31 8.20
CA ILE A 257 13.67 16.32 7.11
C ILE A 257 13.68 14.94 6.46
N ASP A 258 13.32 14.85 5.17
CA ASP A 258 13.52 13.63 4.40
C ASP A 258 15.00 13.46 4.03
N VAL A 259 15.65 12.49 4.65
CA VAL A 259 17.08 12.23 4.46
C VAL A 259 17.39 11.74 3.05
N GLY A 260 16.48 11.00 2.42
CA GLY A 260 16.64 10.57 1.03
C GLY A 260 16.71 11.76 0.07
N VAL A 261 15.82 12.73 0.26
CA VAL A 261 15.83 14.00 -0.52
C VAL A 261 17.10 14.80 -0.24
N GLU A 262 17.49 14.95 1.02
CA GLU A 262 18.70 15.68 1.42
C GLU A 262 19.97 15.07 0.81
N LEU A 263 20.04 13.73 0.72
CA LEU A 263 21.12 13.00 0.04
C LEU A 263 21.06 13.09 -1.51
N GLY A 264 20.09 13.83 -2.07
CA GLY A 264 19.91 14.00 -3.51
C GLY A 264 19.39 12.75 -4.21
N ILE A 265 18.77 11.82 -3.50
CA ILE A 265 18.18 10.62 -4.09
C ILE A 265 16.88 11.02 -4.80
N GLN A 266 16.74 10.64 -6.08
CA GLN A 266 15.51 10.73 -6.85
C GLN A 266 14.94 9.32 -7.04
N GLY A 267 13.67 9.11 -6.68
CA GLY A 267 13.07 7.78 -6.66
C GLY A 267 13.67 6.91 -5.57
N THR A 268 14.43 5.89 -5.93
CA THR A 268 15.00 4.94 -4.96
C THR A 268 16.49 4.69 -5.20
N LYS A 269 17.22 4.36 -4.13
CA LYS A 269 18.63 3.96 -4.18
C LYS A 269 18.89 2.80 -3.22
N PRO A 270 19.73 1.80 -3.59
CA PRO A 270 20.09 0.73 -2.67
C PRO A 270 20.64 1.25 -1.34
N ILE A 271 20.29 0.58 -0.25
CA ILE A 271 20.84 0.86 1.07
C ILE A 271 22.33 0.53 1.05
N THR A 272 23.16 1.48 1.53
CA THR A 272 24.59 1.26 1.77
C THR A 272 24.96 1.82 3.14
N PRO A 273 25.96 1.23 3.85
CA PRO A 273 26.41 1.75 5.13
C PRO A 273 26.85 3.22 5.06
N GLU A 274 27.47 3.63 3.95
CA GLU A 274 27.92 5.02 3.75
C GLU A 274 26.73 5.99 3.67
N ALA A 275 25.64 5.62 2.96
CA ALA A 275 24.45 6.45 2.87
C ALA A 275 23.75 6.57 4.23
N LEU A 276 23.69 5.48 5.00
CA LEU A 276 23.11 5.45 6.33
C LEU A 276 23.89 6.34 7.31
N VAL A 277 25.22 6.23 7.32
CA VAL A 277 26.10 7.05 8.19
C VAL A 277 26.04 8.50 7.77
N ALA A 278 26.08 8.81 6.47
CA ALA A 278 25.98 10.18 5.98
C ALA A 278 24.62 10.83 6.31
N GLY A 279 23.55 10.03 6.20
CA GLY A 279 22.20 10.49 6.50
C GLY A 279 21.94 10.68 7.98
N ALA A 280 22.56 9.88 8.85
CA ALA A 280 22.40 9.90 10.30
C ALA A 280 20.94 10.15 10.75
N PRO A 281 19.97 9.29 10.35
CA PRO A 281 18.56 9.50 10.65
C PRO A 281 18.28 9.35 12.14
N ASP A 282 17.31 10.13 12.63
CA ASP A 282 16.74 9.99 13.97
C ASP A 282 15.66 8.92 14.01
N TYR A 283 14.96 8.72 12.89
CA TYR A 283 13.93 7.70 12.70
C TYR A 283 14.10 6.99 11.35
N PHE A 284 13.78 5.71 11.36
CA PHE A 284 13.45 4.99 10.13
C PHE A 284 11.93 4.93 9.95
N LEU A 285 11.45 5.40 8.81
CA LEU A 285 10.10 5.14 8.34
C LEU A 285 10.13 3.91 7.44
N VAL A 286 9.24 2.96 7.66
CA VAL A 286 9.17 1.71 6.89
C VAL A 286 7.70 1.34 6.64
N LEU A 287 7.47 0.50 5.64
CA LEU A 287 6.17 -0.14 5.45
C LEU A 287 6.07 -1.38 6.35
N SER A 288 4.91 -1.62 6.95
CA SER A 288 4.69 -2.73 7.90
C SER A 288 5.03 -4.08 7.29
N ALA A 289 4.52 -4.39 6.09
CA ALA A 289 4.85 -5.62 5.38
C ALA A 289 6.34 -5.71 5.02
N GLY A 290 6.98 -4.57 4.73
CA GLY A 290 8.42 -4.48 4.49
C GLY A 290 9.23 -4.82 5.73
N LEU A 291 8.85 -4.28 6.89
CA LEU A 291 9.50 -4.57 8.16
C LEU A 291 9.36 -6.05 8.55
N GLU A 292 8.16 -6.62 8.40
CA GLU A 292 7.91 -8.03 8.63
C GLU A 292 8.76 -8.94 7.73
N SER A 293 8.92 -8.55 6.46
CA SER A 293 9.66 -9.32 5.46
C SER A 293 11.15 -9.49 5.77
N VAL A 294 11.71 -8.62 6.61
CA VAL A 294 13.10 -8.70 7.07
C VAL A 294 13.23 -9.24 8.49
N GLY A 295 12.13 -9.65 9.15
CA GLY A 295 12.14 -10.20 10.51
C GLY A 295 11.94 -9.15 11.61
N GLY A 296 11.19 -8.09 11.32
CA GLY A 296 10.89 -7.02 12.27
C GLY A 296 12.09 -6.11 12.54
N ILE A 297 12.03 -5.37 13.64
CA ILE A 297 13.10 -4.42 14.02
C ILE A 297 14.42 -5.17 14.22
N ASP A 298 14.42 -6.37 14.81
CA ASP A 298 15.65 -7.14 15.04
C ASP A 298 16.31 -7.55 13.72
N GLY A 299 15.51 -7.93 12.71
CA GLY A 299 16.02 -8.22 11.38
C GLY A 299 16.49 -6.98 10.63
N LEU A 300 15.77 -5.86 10.77
CA LEU A 300 16.19 -4.57 10.21
C LEU A 300 17.58 -4.17 10.72
N LEU A 301 17.85 -4.33 12.01
CA LEU A 301 19.14 -4.02 12.63
C LEU A 301 20.29 -4.92 12.16
N GLN A 302 20.03 -6.04 11.47
CA GLN A 302 21.06 -6.87 10.85
C GLN A 302 21.49 -6.35 9.46
N ILE A 303 20.76 -5.43 8.88
CA ILE A 303 21.16 -4.78 7.62
C ILE A 303 22.39 -3.91 7.91
N PRO A 304 23.52 -4.12 7.18
CA PRO A 304 24.77 -3.41 7.47
C PRO A 304 24.62 -1.89 7.46
N GLY A 305 25.05 -1.24 8.53
CA GLY A 305 25.01 0.21 8.71
C GLY A 305 23.76 0.73 9.44
N ILE A 306 22.69 -0.07 9.55
CA ILE A 306 21.45 0.36 10.26
C ILE A 306 21.71 0.56 11.75
N ALA A 307 22.32 -0.43 12.42
CA ALA A 307 22.56 -0.42 13.85
C ALA A 307 23.53 0.69 14.32
N GLU A 308 24.36 1.20 13.42
CA GLU A 308 25.32 2.26 13.67
C GLU A 308 24.73 3.67 13.61
N THR A 309 23.51 3.82 13.05
CA THR A 309 22.80 5.11 12.97
C THR A 309 22.15 5.49 14.32
N PRO A 310 21.84 6.77 14.56
CA PRO A 310 21.04 7.18 15.71
C PRO A 310 19.70 6.43 15.80
N ALA A 311 18.97 6.32 14.70
CA ALA A 311 17.71 5.56 14.63
C ALA A 311 17.89 4.08 15.01
N GLY A 312 18.94 3.45 14.51
CA GLY A 312 19.23 2.04 14.81
C GLY A 312 19.59 1.82 16.29
N GLN A 313 20.45 2.66 16.84
CA GLN A 313 20.85 2.62 18.26
C GLN A 313 19.66 2.78 19.21
N ASN A 314 18.72 3.67 18.85
CA ASN A 314 17.51 3.95 19.63
C ASN A 314 16.34 3.02 19.27
N ARG A 315 16.50 2.15 18.26
CA ARG A 315 15.42 1.33 17.71
C ARG A 315 14.20 2.17 17.28
N ALA A 316 14.45 3.39 16.83
CA ALA A 316 13.45 4.37 16.45
C ALA A 316 12.92 4.07 15.03
N VAL A 317 11.96 3.17 14.97
CA VAL A 317 11.36 2.67 13.73
C VAL A 317 9.85 2.92 13.77
N ILE A 318 9.33 3.61 12.77
CA ILE A 318 7.92 3.89 12.57
C ILE A 318 7.48 3.04 11.39
N ALA A 319 6.46 2.22 11.58
CA ALA A 319 5.95 1.32 10.55
C ALA A 319 4.47 1.60 10.28
N LEU A 320 4.14 1.95 9.05
CA LEU A 320 2.76 2.14 8.60
C LEU A 320 2.41 1.14 7.51
N GLU A 321 1.12 0.87 7.37
CA GLU A 321 0.61 -0.01 6.32
C GLU A 321 0.82 0.62 4.94
N ASP A 322 1.10 -0.21 3.92
CA ASP A 322 1.53 0.21 2.59
C ASP A 322 0.54 1.17 1.91
N GLN A 323 -0.73 0.77 1.82
CA GLN A 323 -1.78 1.57 1.19
C GLN A 323 -2.12 2.82 2.02
N TYR A 324 -2.05 2.72 3.35
CA TYR A 324 -2.32 3.82 4.27
C TYR A 324 -1.32 4.95 4.12
N LEU A 325 -0.02 4.63 3.96
CA LEU A 325 1.05 5.62 3.84
C LEU A 325 1.21 6.14 2.40
N LEU A 326 1.15 5.25 1.39
CA LEU A 326 1.52 5.55 0.02
C LEU A 326 0.34 5.61 -0.96
N GLY A 327 -0.86 5.20 -0.54
CA GLY A 327 -2.01 5.18 -1.44
C GLY A 327 -2.60 6.55 -1.75
N HIS A 328 -2.30 7.57 -0.95
CA HIS A 328 -2.89 8.91 -1.10
C HIS A 328 -4.41 8.85 -1.33
N GLY A 329 -5.06 7.98 -0.56
CA GLY A 329 -6.50 7.75 -0.56
C GLY A 329 -7.24 8.57 0.51
N PRO A 330 -8.49 8.21 0.82
CA PRO A 330 -9.34 8.94 1.79
C PRO A 330 -8.75 9.06 3.20
N ARG A 331 -7.84 8.15 3.60
CA ARG A 331 -7.22 8.16 4.94
C ARG A 331 -5.88 8.88 5.01
N ILE A 332 -5.45 9.58 3.95
CA ILE A 332 -4.12 10.20 3.89
C ILE A 332 -3.92 11.26 4.99
N GLY A 333 -4.97 12.02 5.34
CA GLY A 333 -4.92 12.99 6.45
C GLY A 333 -4.70 12.31 7.81
N GLN A 334 -5.29 11.14 8.01
CA GLN A 334 -5.09 10.34 9.22
C GLN A 334 -3.67 9.77 9.29
N ALA A 335 -3.15 9.27 8.16
CA ALA A 335 -1.76 8.79 8.07
C ALA A 335 -0.76 9.92 8.34
N LEU A 336 -1.00 11.12 7.80
CA LEU A 336 -0.19 12.29 8.04
C LEU A 336 -0.21 12.68 9.53
N LYS A 337 -1.38 12.72 10.15
CA LYS A 337 -1.53 13.02 11.58
C LYS A 337 -0.77 12.01 12.46
N GLU A 338 -0.81 10.73 12.10
CA GLU A 338 -0.06 9.68 12.81
C GLU A 338 1.45 9.89 12.68
N LEU A 339 1.95 10.25 11.49
CA LEU A 339 3.36 10.60 11.31
C LEU A 339 3.76 11.83 12.11
N VAL A 340 2.95 12.90 12.10
CA VAL A 340 3.20 14.11 12.91
C VAL A 340 3.39 13.74 14.37
N LEU A 341 2.50 12.94 14.96
CA LEU A 341 2.58 12.54 16.36
C LEU A 341 3.75 11.58 16.64
N ALA A 342 4.12 10.76 15.66
CA ALA A 342 5.26 9.85 15.79
C ALA A 342 6.61 10.58 15.71
N PHE A 343 6.73 11.60 14.87
CA PHE A 343 7.93 12.42 14.74
C PHE A 343 8.04 13.49 15.85
N HIS A 344 6.89 13.95 16.34
CA HIS A 344 6.79 15.05 17.33
C HIS A 344 5.95 14.60 18.54
N PRO A 345 6.48 13.71 19.39
CA PRO A 345 5.74 13.18 20.53
C PRO A 345 5.29 14.25 21.54
N GLU A 346 5.94 15.43 21.56
CA GLU A 346 5.54 16.60 22.36
C GLU A 346 4.16 17.14 21.98
N LEU A 347 3.70 16.92 20.74
CA LEU A 347 2.39 17.33 20.25
C LEU A 347 1.24 16.37 20.65
N SER A 348 1.57 15.29 21.34
CA SER A 348 0.57 14.30 21.80
C SER A 348 -0.16 14.71 23.08
N GLN A 349 0.13 15.90 23.64
CA GLN A 349 -0.42 16.40 24.92
C GLN A 349 -1.69 17.20 24.73
#